data_846d2d853a38ba1625bac82523a51200
#
_entry.id   846d2d853a38ba1625bac82523a51200
#
_cell.length_a   1.000
_cell.length_b   1.000
_cell.length_c   1.000
_cell.angle_alpha   90.00
_cell.angle_beta   90.00
_cell.angle_gamma   90.00
#
_symmetry.space_group_name_H-M   'P 1'
#
loop_
_entity.id
_entity.type
_entity.pdbx_description
1 polymer ?
#
loop_
_entity_poly.entity_id
_entity_poly.type
_entity_poly.pdbx_seq_one_letter_code
_entity_poly.pdbx_strand_id
1 'polypeptide(L)'
;MAPATPLHAVPTAPRERARTARREALLETAEQVFAERGFAGATMAEIAARGGYSAGNLYNVFESKRALYQELLQARGTRLLEEQLAILRSPAPYSETFDHVIDHLLHFCVQHRAFWVLYVRGVNGQDWSGGPFEGESARLRDELEDESVRRLARGMADGELPEDDPVALATVMLGAFHHHIVRWIQRNGSTEALWESAKGLRRVLRRGLGATR
;
A
#
# COMPACT_ATOMS: atom_id res chain seq x y z
N MET A 1 -5.00 -18.64 -25.61
CA MET A 1 -4.35 -17.88 -24.52
C MET A 1 -4.54 -16.41 -24.86
N ALA A 2 -5.52 -15.76 -24.25
CA ALA A 2 -5.80 -14.33 -24.47
C ALA A 2 -4.84 -13.51 -23.60
N PRO A 3 -4.29 -12.39 -24.10
CA PRO A 3 -3.42 -11.52 -23.30
C PRO A 3 -4.24 -10.88 -22.18
N ALA A 4 -3.68 -10.89 -20.96
CA ALA A 4 -4.25 -10.20 -19.82
C ALA A 4 -4.34 -8.70 -20.12
N THR A 5 -5.55 -8.15 -20.10
CA THR A 5 -5.80 -6.71 -20.22
C THR A 5 -5.22 -6.02 -18.97
N PRO A 6 -4.36 -5.01 -19.11
CA PRO A 6 -3.88 -4.26 -17.94
C PRO A 6 -5.06 -3.56 -17.26
N LEU A 7 -5.19 -3.74 -15.95
CA LEU A 7 -6.32 -3.32 -15.10
C LEU A 7 -6.52 -1.81 -14.96
N HIS A 8 -5.59 -0.98 -15.44
CA HIS A 8 -5.76 0.46 -15.60
C HIS A 8 -5.59 0.85 -17.06
N ALA A 9 -6.70 0.86 -17.81
CA ALA A 9 -6.72 1.46 -19.13
C ALA A 9 -6.34 2.95 -19.00
N VAL A 10 -5.20 3.35 -19.58
CA VAL A 10 -4.79 4.75 -19.68
C VAL A 10 -5.90 5.53 -20.37
N PRO A 11 -6.47 6.59 -19.76
CA PRO A 11 -7.56 7.36 -20.36
C PRO A 11 -7.11 7.92 -21.70
N THR A 12 -7.82 7.58 -22.78
CA THR A 12 -7.43 7.93 -24.15
C THR A 12 -7.86 9.32 -24.57
N ALA A 13 -8.95 9.86 -24.00
CA ALA A 13 -9.47 11.17 -24.32
C ALA A 13 -8.96 12.26 -23.36
N PRO A 14 -8.62 13.50 -23.83
CA PRO A 14 -8.15 14.57 -22.96
C PRO A 14 -9.09 14.92 -21.80
N ARG A 15 -10.41 14.85 -22.01
CA ARG A 15 -11.42 15.10 -20.98
C ARG A 15 -11.41 14.03 -19.89
N GLU A 16 -11.17 12.79 -20.24
CA GLU A 16 -11.10 11.67 -19.31
C GLU A 16 -9.84 11.75 -18.45
N ARG A 17 -8.70 12.07 -19.04
CA ARG A 17 -7.45 12.34 -18.30
C ARG A 17 -7.61 13.49 -17.30
N ALA A 18 -8.25 14.58 -17.71
CA ALA A 18 -8.52 15.73 -16.83
C ALA A 18 -9.46 15.33 -15.67
N ARG A 19 -10.47 14.48 -15.92
CA ARG A 19 -11.37 13.94 -14.88
C ARG A 19 -10.64 13.05 -13.88
N THR A 20 -9.78 12.14 -14.40
CA THR A 20 -8.96 11.25 -13.56
C THR A 20 -7.97 12.03 -12.71
N ALA A 21 -7.25 12.99 -13.30
CA ALA A 21 -6.31 13.84 -12.57
C ALA A 21 -7.01 14.67 -11.48
N ARG A 22 -8.19 15.23 -11.78
CA ARG A 22 -9.00 15.94 -10.79
C ARG A 22 -9.44 15.03 -9.64
N ARG A 23 -9.88 13.80 -9.96
CA ARG A 23 -10.31 12.82 -8.95
C ARG A 23 -9.16 12.46 -8.03
N GLU A 24 -7.97 12.23 -8.59
CA GLU A 24 -6.76 11.93 -7.83
C GLU A 24 -6.37 13.11 -6.91
N ALA A 25 -6.36 14.34 -7.39
CA ALA A 25 -6.08 15.53 -6.58
C ALA A 25 -7.05 15.69 -5.40
N LEU A 26 -8.34 15.33 -5.60
CA LEU A 26 -9.33 15.32 -4.54
C LEU A 26 -9.08 14.21 -3.52
N LEU A 27 -8.66 13.01 -3.95
CA LEU A 27 -8.26 11.92 -3.06
C LEU A 27 -7.04 12.30 -2.22
N GLU A 28 -6.02 12.93 -2.81
CA GLU A 28 -4.84 13.42 -2.09
C GLU A 28 -5.21 14.45 -1.01
N THR A 29 -6.09 15.41 -1.36
CA THR A 29 -6.58 16.40 -0.40
C THR A 29 -7.37 15.74 0.73
N ALA A 30 -8.25 14.80 0.39
CA ALA A 30 -9.05 14.06 1.37
C ALA A 30 -8.16 13.24 2.31
N GLU A 31 -7.10 12.61 1.77
CA GLU A 31 -6.13 11.83 2.54
C GLU A 31 -5.52 12.68 3.67
N GLN A 32 -5.09 13.90 3.37
CA GLN A 32 -4.52 14.81 4.37
C GLN A 32 -5.55 15.21 5.44
N VAL A 33 -6.75 15.62 5.01
CA VAL A 33 -7.82 16.04 5.94
C VAL A 33 -8.24 14.89 6.85
N PHE A 34 -8.43 13.69 6.32
CA PHE A 34 -8.78 12.52 7.13
C PHE A 34 -7.65 12.13 8.10
N ALA A 35 -6.39 12.21 7.68
CA ALA A 35 -5.27 11.92 8.57
C ALA A 35 -5.18 12.89 9.75
N GLU A 36 -5.45 14.19 9.51
CA GLU A 36 -5.43 15.23 10.54
C GLU A 36 -6.63 15.16 11.48
N ARG A 37 -7.84 15.01 10.94
CA ARG A 37 -9.12 15.14 11.66
C ARG A 37 -9.74 13.82 12.09
N GLY A 38 -9.29 12.69 11.54
CA GLY A 38 -10.02 11.42 11.57
C GLY A 38 -11.25 11.44 10.67
N PHE A 39 -11.88 10.27 10.48
CA PHE A 39 -13.09 10.17 9.67
C PHE A 39 -14.24 11.00 10.26
N ALA A 40 -14.46 10.95 11.58
CA ALA A 40 -15.55 11.66 12.25
C ALA A 40 -15.43 13.18 12.13
N GLY A 41 -14.23 13.73 12.37
CA GLY A 41 -13.97 15.17 12.41
C GLY A 41 -13.84 15.84 11.04
N ALA A 42 -13.53 15.09 9.98
CA ALA A 42 -13.44 15.62 8.62
C ALA A 42 -14.82 15.95 8.03
N THR A 43 -14.91 17.02 7.22
CA THR A 43 -16.12 17.38 6.50
C THR A 43 -15.87 17.52 5.00
N MET A 44 -16.90 17.23 4.19
CA MET A 44 -16.86 17.42 2.73
C MET A 44 -16.56 18.88 2.35
N ALA A 45 -17.08 19.84 3.13
CA ALA A 45 -16.83 21.27 2.92
C ALA A 45 -15.36 21.63 3.13
N GLU A 46 -14.71 21.11 4.20
CA GLU A 46 -13.28 21.33 4.45
C GLU A 46 -12.40 20.71 3.36
N ILE A 47 -12.70 19.48 2.95
CA ILE A 47 -11.98 18.79 1.88
C ILE A 47 -12.10 19.57 0.56
N ALA A 48 -13.31 19.99 0.19
CA ALA A 48 -13.54 20.79 -1.00
C ALA A 48 -12.76 22.12 -0.96
N ALA A 49 -12.85 22.86 0.14
CA ALA A 49 -12.17 24.13 0.32
C ALA A 49 -10.65 24.00 0.21
N ARG A 50 -10.03 23.00 0.84
CA ARG A 50 -8.58 22.72 0.72
C ARG A 50 -8.17 22.35 -0.70
N GLY A 51 -9.01 21.63 -1.42
CA GLY A 51 -8.78 21.25 -2.82
C GLY A 51 -9.06 22.37 -3.83
N GLY A 52 -9.53 23.55 -3.38
CA GLY A 52 -9.89 24.65 -4.28
C GLY A 52 -11.22 24.44 -5.01
N TYR A 53 -12.13 23.65 -4.44
CA TYR A 53 -13.45 23.33 -5.01
C TYR A 53 -14.60 23.79 -4.09
N SER A 54 -15.78 23.95 -4.67
CA SER A 54 -17.01 24.07 -3.86
C SER A 54 -17.45 22.71 -3.33
N ALA A 55 -18.16 22.68 -2.20
CA ALA A 55 -18.72 21.45 -1.65
C ALA A 55 -19.63 20.73 -2.66
N GLY A 56 -20.46 21.48 -3.43
CA GLY A 56 -21.29 20.92 -4.50
C GLY A 56 -20.47 20.22 -5.59
N ASN A 57 -19.32 20.76 -5.96
CA ASN A 57 -18.42 20.13 -6.90
C ASN A 57 -17.82 18.80 -6.36
N LEU A 58 -17.57 18.71 -5.06
CA LEU A 58 -17.10 17.49 -4.44
C LEU A 58 -18.18 16.41 -4.40
N TYR A 59 -19.43 16.79 -4.07
CA TYR A 59 -20.58 15.88 -4.10
C TYR A 59 -20.93 15.39 -5.51
N ASN A 60 -20.59 16.13 -6.56
CA ASN A 60 -20.72 15.66 -7.95
C ASN A 60 -19.70 14.55 -8.31
N VAL A 61 -18.62 14.42 -7.53
CA VAL A 61 -17.57 13.41 -7.76
C VAL A 61 -17.74 12.22 -6.81
N PHE A 62 -18.12 12.47 -5.56
CA PHE A 62 -18.28 11.48 -4.50
C PHE A 62 -19.62 11.67 -3.78
N GLU A 63 -20.44 10.63 -3.77
CA GLU A 63 -21.81 10.66 -3.22
C GLU A 63 -21.85 11.02 -1.73
N SER A 64 -20.81 10.68 -0.97
CA SER A 64 -20.73 10.91 0.46
C SER A 64 -19.29 10.95 0.97
N LYS A 65 -19.10 11.45 2.19
CA LYS A 65 -17.81 11.36 2.90
C LYS A 65 -17.33 9.91 3.03
N ARG A 66 -18.26 8.99 3.27
CA ARG A 66 -17.97 7.56 3.37
C ARG A 66 -17.47 6.99 2.05
N ALA A 67 -18.13 7.29 0.94
CA ALA A 67 -17.74 6.86 -0.39
C ALA A 67 -16.34 7.39 -0.76
N LEU A 68 -16.09 8.67 -0.47
CA LEU A 68 -14.77 9.28 -0.67
C LEU A 68 -13.67 8.59 0.16
N TYR A 69 -13.95 8.30 1.44
CA TYR A 69 -13.00 7.62 2.33
C TYR A 69 -12.69 6.20 1.88
N GLN A 70 -13.73 5.43 1.52
CA GLN A 70 -13.57 4.06 1.01
C GLN A 70 -12.74 4.03 -0.28
N GLU A 71 -13.09 4.90 -1.22
CA GLU A 71 -12.35 4.98 -2.48
C GLU A 71 -10.88 5.39 -2.29
N LEU A 72 -10.61 6.33 -1.38
CA LEU A 72 -9.25 6.70 -1.01
C LEU A 72 -8.45 5.49 -0.52
N LEU A 73 -8.98 4.77 0.46
CA LEU A 73 -8.28 3.59 1.02
C LEU A 73 -8.08 2.52 -0.03
N GLN A 74 -9.10 2.28 -0.85
CA GLN A 74 -9.01 1.29 -1.92
C GLN A 74 -8.01 1.69 -3.00
N ALA A 75 -8.03 2.94 -3.46
CA ALA A 75 -7.10 3.40 -4.48
C ALA A 75 -5.63 3.29 -4.03
N ARG A 76 -5.32 3.70 -2.79
CA ARG A 76 -3.95 3.60 -2.23
C ARG A 76 -3.54 2.16 -1.98
N GLY A 77 -4.45 1.34 -1.41
CA GLY A 77 -4.21 -0.08 -1.17
C GLY A 77 -3.96 -0.86 -2.47
N THR A 78 -4.82 -0.68 -3.46
CA THR A 78 -4.69 -1.31 -4.79
C THR A 78 -3.35 -0.96 -5.43
N ARG A 79 -3.01 0.33 -5.48
CA ARG A 79 -1.75 0.81 -6.05
C ARG A 79 -0.52 0.17 -5.38
N LEU A 80 -0.49 0.15 -4.04
CA LEU A 80 0.59 -0.49 -3.29
C LEU A 80 0.75 -1.96 -3.69
N LEU A 81 -0.35 -2.70 -3.71
CA LEU A 81 -0.34 -4.14 -3.97
C LEU A 81 0.04 -4.45 -5.43
N GLU A 82 -0.44 -3.68 -6.41
CA GLU A 82 -0.07 -3.83 -7.82
C GLU A 82 1.43 -3.60 -8.05
N GLU A 83 1.98 -2.53 -7.46
CA GLU A 83 3.40 -2.19 -7.56
C GLU A 83 4.28 -3.26 -6.89
N GLN A 84 3.86 -3.80 -5.73
CA GLN A 84 4.53 -4.91 -5.04
C GLN A 84 4.50 -6.21 -5.87
N LEU A 85 3.35 -6.55 -6.43
CA LEU A 85 3.20 -7.73 -7.30
C LEU A 85 4.09 -7.65 -8.54
N ALA A 86 4.21 -6.46 -9.14
CA ALA A 86 5.10 -6.25 -10.28
C ALA A 86 6.57 -6.52 -9.92
N ILE A 87 7.02 -6.11 -8.72
CA ILE A 87 8.37 -6.38 -8.22
C ILE A 87 8.57 -7.88 -7.98
N LEU A 88 7.64 -8.55 -7.30
CA LEU A 88 7.74 -9.99 -7.01
C LEU A 88 7.76 -10.85 -8.27
N ARG A 89 7.10 -10.42 -9.34
CA ARG A 89 7.05 -11.10 -10.64
C ARG A 89 8.24 -10.80 -11.54
N SER A 90 9.14 -9.92 -11.13
CA SER A 90 10.33 -9.60 -11.91
C SER A 90 11.23 -10.83 -12.05
N PRO A 91 12.01 -10.93 -13.15
CA PRO A 91 12.96 -12.02 -13.36
C PRO A 91 14.26 -11.86 -12.57
N ALA A 92 14.40 -10.80 -11.77
CA ALA A 92 15.58 -10.51 -10.98
C ALA A 92 15.88 -11.63 -9.95
N PRO A 93 17.12 -11.82 -9.51
CA PRO A 93 17.45 -12.73 -8.41
C PRO A 93 16.65 -12.43 -7.14
N TYR A 94 16.47 -13.45 -6.28
CA TYR A 94 15.69 -13.26 -5.04
C TYR A 94 16.26 -12.15 -4.15
N SER A 95 17.58 -12.07 -4.01
CA SER A 95 18.24 -11.03 -3.20
C SER A 95 17.91 -9.61 -3.64
N GLU A 96 17.86 -9.36 -4.95
CA GLU A 96 17.50 -8.06 -5.52
C GLU A 96 16.00 -7.80 -5.38
N THR A 97 15.16 -8.82 -5.64
CA THR A 97 13.70 -8.73 -5.46
C THR A 97 13.36 -8.38 -4.03
N PHE A 98 14.00 -9.02 -3.05
CA PHE A 98 13.82 -8.75 -1.62
C PHE A 98 14.12 -7.28 -1.26
N ASP A 99 15.23 -6.75 -1.76
CA ASP A 99 15.59 -5.36 -1.51
C ASP A 99 14.62 -4.39 -2.17
N HIS A 100 14.24 -4.64 -3.42
CA HIS A 100 13.28 -3.80 -4.14
C HIS A 100 11.91 -3.76 -3.47
N VAL A 101 11.41 -4.91 -2.98
CA VAL A 101 10.14 -4.98 -2.21
C VAL A 101 10.21 -4.09 -0.97
N ILE A 102 11.30 -4.19 -0.19
CA ILE A 102 11.48 -3.39 1.02
C ILE A 102 11.59 -1.90 0.68
N ASP A 103 12.45 -1.55 -0.27
CA ASP A 103 12.68 -0.15 -0.65
C ASP A 103 11.41 0.49 -1.18
N HIS A 104 10.68 -0.21 -2.05
CA HIS A 104 9.39 0.26 -2.54
C HIS A 104 8.40 0.51 -1.39
N LEU A 105 8.25 -0.47 -0.48
CA LEU A 105 7.34 -0.34 0.66
C LEU A 105 7.69 0.84 1.56
N LEU A 106 8.98 1.07 1.85
CA LEU A 106 9.43 2.20 2.66
C LEU A 106 9.19 3.54 1.97
N HIS A 107 9.46 3.65 0.66
CA HIS A 107 9.16 4.84 -0.12
C HIS A 107 7.67 5.13 -0.14
N PHE A 108 6.85 4.10 -0.38
CA PHE A 108 5.39 4.24 -0.34
C PHE A 108 4.91 4.69 1.05
N CYS A 109 5.48 4.17 2.14
CA CYS A 109 5.16 4.60 3.49
C CYS A 109 5.45 6.08 3.73
N VAL A 110 6.56 6.58 3.22
CA VAL A 110 6.93 8.00 3.34
C VAL A 110 6.00 8.88 2.51
N GLN A 111 5.77 8.51 1.25
CA GLN A 111 4.92 9.27 0.33
C GLN A 111 3.46 9.30 0.75
N HIS A 112 2.94 8.18 1.27
CA HIS A 112 1.54 8.00 1.66
C HIS A 112 1.38 7.79 3.17
N ARG A 113 2.14 8.57 3.97
CA ARG A 113 2.08 8.47 5.44
C ARG A 113 0.66 8.64 5.97
N ALA A 114 -0.11 9.54 5.38
CA ALA A 114 -1.49 9.79 5.76
C ALA A 114 -2.37 8.54 5.56
N PHE A 115 -2.23 7.83 4.44
CA PHE A 115 -2.88 6.54 4.22
C PHE A 115 -2.56 5.52 5.33
N TRP A 116 -1.28 5.41 5.74
CA TRP A 116 -0.89 4.49 6.80
C TRP A 116 -1.46 4.88 8.18
N VAL A 117 -1.60 6.18 8.45
CA VAL A 117 -2.31 6.66 9.66
C VAL A 117 -3.77 6.20 9.64
N LEU A 118 -4.45 6.33 8.50
CA LEU A 118 -5.84 5.89 8.34
C LEU A 118 -5.96 4.36 8.45
N TYR A 119 -5.03 3.63 7.82
CA TYR A 119 -4.95 2.19 7.91
C TYR A 119 -4.85 1.70 9.36
N VAL A 120 -3.90 2.25 10.12
CA VAL A 120 -3.68 1.85 11.53
C VAL A 120 -4.89 2.20 12.40
N ARG A 121 -5.54 3.34 12.18
CA ARG A 121 -6.79 3.70 12.88
C ARG A 121 -7.92 2.73 12.58
N GLY A 122 -8.08 2.35 11.32
CA GLY A 122 -9.08 1.37 10.90
C GLY A 122 -8.86 -0.01 11.53
N VAL A 123 -7.64 -0.52 11.51
CA VAL A 123 -7.27 -1.80 12.13
C VAL A 123 -7.50 -1.79 13.65
N ASN A 124 -7.27 -0.65 14.31
CA ASN A 124 -7.48 -0.49 15.76
C ASN A 124 -8.96 -0.17 16.13
N GLY A 125 -9.87 -0.14 15.17
CA GLY A 125 -11.28 0.17 15.41
C GLY A 125 -11.55 1.62 15.83
N GLN A 126 -10.60 2.54 15.63
CA GLN A 126 -10.73 3.95 15.99
C GLN A 126 -11.50 4.77 14.95
N ASP A 127 -11.44 4.35 13.69
CA ASP A 127 -12.21 4.91 12.60
C ASP A 127 -13.21 3.87 12.08
N TRP A 128 -14.02 4.25 11.11
CA TRP A 128 -14.99 3.35 10.50
C TRP A 128 -14.33 2.06 10.00
N SER A 129 -14.98 0.91 10.31
CA SER A 129 -14.44 -0.45 10.16
C SER A 129 -14.36 -1.01 8.73
N GLY A 130 -14.51 -0.19 7.69
CA GLY A 130 -14.19 -0.60 6.33
C GLY A 130 -12.67 -0.64 6.18
N GLY A 131 -12.09 -1.84 6.06
CA GLY A 131 -10.66 -2.01 5.89
C GLY A 131 -10.18 -1.45 4.54
N PRO A 132 -8.87 -1.12 4.40
CA PRO A 132 -8.30 -0.67 3.12
C PRO A 132 -8.23 -1.78 2.07
N PHE A 133 -8.54 -3.01 2.46
CA PHE A 133 -8.48 -4.19 1.61
C PHE A 133 -9.85 -4.87 1.52
N GLU A 134 -10.76 -4.27 0.76
CA GLU A 134 -12.06 -4.83 0.39
C GLU A 134 -12.14 -4.97 -1.14
N GLY A 135 -12.97 -5.87 -1.64
CA GLY A 135 -13.16 -6.05 -3.08
C GLY A 135 -11.86 -6.37 -3.83
N GLU A 136 -11.47 -5.53 -4.79
CA GLU A 136 -10.29 -5.71 -5.63
C GLU A 136 -8.99 -5.75 -4.82
N SER A 137 -8.83 -4.85 -3.86
CA SER A 137 -7.60 -4.80 -3.03
C SER A 137 -7.49 -6.00 -2.08
N ALA A 138 -8.59 -6.61 -1.64
CA ALA A 138 -8.54 -7.86 -0.89
C ALA A 138 -8.00 -9.01 -1.77
N ARG A 139 -8.50 -9.11 -3.01
CA ARG A 139 -8.01 -10.10 -3.97
C ARG A 139 -6.52 -9.92 -4.28
N LEU A 140 -6.08 -8.69 -4.50
CA LEU A 140 -4.67 -8.38 -4.75
C LEU A 140 -3.78 -8.70 -3.55
N ARG A 141 -4.29 -8.52 -2.34
CA ARG A 141 -3.55 -8.92 -1.12
C ARG A 141 -3.35 -10.43 -1.05
N ASP A 142 -4.40 -11.21 -1.31
CA ASP A 142 -4.31 -12.66 -1.32
C ASP A 142 -3.35 -13.12 -2.45
N GLU A 143 -3.41 -12.48 -3.61
CA GLU A 143 -2.47 -12.71 -4.72
C GLU A 143 -1.01 -12.36 -4.37
N LEU A 144 -0.80 -11.27 -3.59
CA LEU A 144 0.51 -10.88 -3.09
C LEU A 144 1.10 -11.96 -2.15
N GLU A 145 0.27 -12.50 -1.26
CA GLU A 145 0.68 -13.58 -0.36
C GLU A 145 1.10 -14.82 -1.15
N ASP A 146 0.27 -15.26 -2.09
CA ASP A 146 0.57 -16.39 -2.98
C ASP A 146 1.83 -16.16 -3.81
N GLU A 147 2.02 -14.96 -4.38
CA GLU A 147 3.21 -14.66 -5.18
C GLU A 147 4.48 -14.59 -4.31
N SER A 148 4.37 -14.12 -3.07
CA SER A 148 5.46 -14.13 -2.10
C SER A 148 5.93 -15.56 -1.81
N VAL A 149 4.98 -16.48 -1.58
CA VAL A 149 5.28 -17.91 -1.40
C VAL A 149 5.95 -18.51 -2.65
N ARG A 150 5.38 -18.26 -3.85
CA ARG A 150 5.96 -18.73 -5.12
C ARG A 150 7.37 -18.20 -5.35
N ARG A 151 7.61 -16.94 -5.00
CA ARG A 151 8.92 -16.29 -5.18
C ARG A 151 9.98 -16.88 -4.26
N LEU A 152 9.62 -17.18 -3.00
CA LEU A 152 10.48 -17.88 -2.05
C LEU A 152 10.80 -19.30 -2.52
N ALA A 153 9.79 -20.06 -2.93
CA ALA A 153 9.96 -21.41 -3.44
C ALA A 153 10.88 -21.46 -4.68
N ARG A 154 10.76 -20.49 -5.59
CA ARG A 154 11.69 -20.35 -6.73
C ARG A 154 13.11 -20.07 -6.28
N GLY A 155 13.32 -19.13 -5.35
CA GLY A 155 14.65 -18.83 -4.80
C GLY A 155 15.33 -20.04 -4.14
N MET A 156 14.54 -20.92 -3.49
CA MET A 156 15.03 -22.20 -2.95
C MET A 156 15.41 -23.19 -4.07
N ALA A 157 14.54 -23.34 -5.07
CA ALA A 157 14.80 -24.23 -6.20
C ALA A 157 16.02 -23.82 -7.04
N ASP A 158 16.26 -22.51 -7.15
CA ASP A 158 17.40 -21.94 -7.86
C ASP A 158 18.70 -21.92 -7.01
N GLY A 159 18.63 -22.36 -5.75
CA GLY A 159 19.76 -22.40 -4.82
C GLY A 159 20.18 -21.03 -4.26
N GLU A 160 19.35 -19.99 -4.45
CA GLU A 160 19.59 -18.66 -3.88
C GLU A 160 19.23 -18.60 -2.38
N LEU A 161 18.35 -19.48 -1.93
CA LEU A 161 17.91 -19.63 -0.54
C LEU A 161 18.10 -21.08 -0.08
N PRO A 162 18.37 -21.31 1.22
CA PRO A 162 18.32 -22.65 1.78
C PRO A 162 16.90 -23.22 1.70
N GLU A 163 16.79 -24.54 1.65
CA GLU A 163 15.51 -25.23 1.67
C GLU A 163 14.81 -25.02 3.02
N ASP A 164 13.57 -24.54 2.98
CA ASP A 164 12.72 -24.28 4.16
C ASP A 164 11.25 -24.27 3.72
N ASP A 165 10.32 -23.99 4.64
CA ASP A 165 8.90 -23.80 4.34
C ASP A 165 8.63 -22.39 3.79
N PRO A 166 8.33 -22.24 2.50
CA PRO A 166 8.11 -20.93 1.88
C PRO A 166 6.85 -20.23 2.41
N VAL A 167 5.85 -20.98 2.90
CA VAL A 167 4.62 -20.41 3.48
C VAL A 167 4.92 -19.81 4.85
N ALA A 168 5.65 -20.51 5.69
CA ALA A 168 6.06 -20.01 7.00
C ALA A 168 6.95 -18.76 6.85
N LEU A 169 7.90 -18.78 5.92
CA LEU A 169 8.78 -17.63 5.66
C LEU A 169 8.01 -16.42 5.13
N ALA A 170 7.09 -16.59 4.16
CA ALA A 170 6.23 -15.52 3.66
C ALA A 170 5.40 -14.90 4.79
N THR A 171 4.78 -15.73 5.63
CA THR A 171 3.97 -15.28 6.79
C THR A 171 4.80 -14.45 7.76
N VAL A 172 6.00 -14.91 8.12
CA VAL A 172 6.90 -14.18 9.02
C VAL A 172 7.33 -12.84 8.40
N MET A 173 7.70 -12.83 7.12
CA MET A 173 8.14 -11.62 6.43
C MET A 173 7.04 -10.58 6.32
N LEU A 174 5.87 -10.97 5.84
CA LEU A 174 4.70 -10.06 5.70
C LEU A 174 4.27 -9.52 7.07
N GLY A 175 4.22 -10.39 8.08
CA GLY A 175 3.89 -10.02 9.46
C GLY A 175 4.92 -9.04 10.06
N ALA A 176 6.21 -9.29 9.84
CA ALA A 176 7.29 -8.43 10.33
C ALA A 176 7.24 -7.03 9.70
N PHE A 177 7.03 -6.94 8.37
CA PHE A 177 6.86 -5.66 7.67
C PHE A 177 5.62 -4.90 8.15
N HIS A 178 4.48 -5.58 8.21
CA HIS A 178 3.24 -4.98 8.68
C HIS A 178 3.42 -4.39 10.08
N HIS A 179 3.94 -5.20 11.04
CA HIS A 179 4.17 -4.75 12.41
C HIS A 179 5.16 -3.57 12.47
N HIS A 180 6.21 -3.61 11.66
CA HIS A 180 7.20 -2.54 11.60
C HIS A 180 6.58 -1.19 11.22
N ILE A 181 5.73 -1.17 10.19
CA ILE A 181 5.03 0.04 9.72
C ILE A 181 4.01 0.51 10.76
N VAL A 182 3.20 -0.39 11.29
CA VAL A 182 2.22 -0.08 12.35
C VAL A 182 2.90 0.59 13.54
N ARG A 183 4.01 0.01 14.01
CA ARG A 183 4.80 0.55 15.13
C ARG A 183 5.39 1.94 14.82
N TRP A 184 5.88 2.15 13.60
CA TRP A 184 6.38 3.45 13.17
C TRP A 184 5.29 4.53 13.22
N ILE A 185 4.10 4.24 12.69
CA ILE A 185 2.94 5.15 12.72
C ILE A 185 2.49 5.42 14.16
N GLN A 186 2.32 4.39 14.99
CA GLN A 186 1.88 4.52 16.38
C GLN A 186 2.82 5.36 17.24
N ARG A 187 4.11 5.32 16.94
CA ARG A 187 5.13 6.11 17.63
C ARG A 187 5.33 7.51 17.06
N ASN A 188 4.56 7.89 16.05
CA ASN A 188 4.74 9.11 15.27
C ASN A 188 6.21 9.30 14.81
N GLY A 189 6.85 8.18 14.40
CA GLY A 189 8.25 8.13 14.03
C GLY A 189 8.56 9.03 12.83
N SER A 190 9.77 9.61 12.81
CA SER A 190 10.26 10.37 11.66
C SER A 190 10.59 9.46 10.47
N THR A 191 10.78 10.05 9.31
CA THR A 191 11.22 9.33 8.11
C THR A 191 12.59 8.67 8.35
N GLU A 192 13.53 9.35 9.01
CA GLU A 192 14.85 8.84 9.34
C GLU A 192 14.74 7.62 10.27
N ALA A 193 13.83 7.66 11.27
CA ALA A 193 13.60 6.54 12.17
C ALA A 193 13.05 5.31 11.44
N LEU A 194 12.20 5.50 10.43
CA LEU A 194 11.72 4.41 9.58
C LEU A 194 12.87 3.73 8.85
N TRP A 195 13.72 4.50 8.16
CA TRP A 195 14.85 3.98 7.42
C TRP A 195 15.89 3.29 8.30
N GLU A 196 16.23 3.88 9.46
CA GLU A 196 17.19 3.28 10.38
C GLU A 196 16.69 1.96 10.97
N SER A 197 15.42 1.91 11.38
CA SER A 197 14.85 0.66 11.91
C SER A 197 14.68 -0.41 10.83
N ALA A 198 14.43 -0.01 9.59
CA ALA A 198 14.32 -0.92 8.44
C ALA A 198 15.66 -1.61 8.10
N LYS A 199 16.82 -0.93 8.32
CA LYS A 199 18.14 -1.57 8.19
C LYS A 199 18.28 -2.79 9.12
N GLY A 200 17.80 -2.64 10.37
CA GLY A 200 17.78 -3.74 11.34
C GLY A 200 16.87 -4.87 10.91
N LEU A 201 15.64 -4.55 10.47
CA LEU A 201 14.67 -5.52 10.00
C LEU A 201 15.21 -6.30 8.78
N ARG A 202 15.75 -5.59 7.78
CA ARG A 202 16.37 -6.17 6.58
C ARG A 202 17.47 -7.17 6.95
N ARG A 203 18.36 -6.78 7.87
CA ARG A 203 19.45 -7.66 8.34
C ARG A 203 18.93 -8.91 9.04
N VAL A 204 17.93 -8.80 9.89
CA VAL A 204 17.32 -9.93 10.62
C VAL A 204 16.65 -10.89 9.64
N LEU A 205 15.86 -10.38 8.71
CA LEU A 205 15.16 -11.18 7.71
C LEU A 205 16.16 -11.89 6.77
N ARG A 206 17.20 -11.20 6.29
CA ARG A 206 18.24 -11.84 5.46
C ARG A 206 18.96 -12.97 6.20
N ARG A 207 19.29 -12.79 7.49
CA ARG A 207 19.91 -13.84 8.31
C ARG A 207 18.97 -15.01 8.54
N GLY A 208 17.69 -14.73 8.82
CA GLY A 208 16.66 -15.74 8.99
C GLY A 208 16.41 -16.55 7.72
N LEU A 209 16.59 -15.95 6.55
CA LEU A 209 16.53 -16.61 5.24
C LEU A 209 17.81 -17.37 4.88
N GLY A 210 18.83 -17.40 5.77
CA GLY A 210 20.12 -18.07 5.48
C GLY A 210 20.87 -17.44 4.30
N ALA A 211 20.45 -16.28 3.81
CA ALA A 211 21.15 -15.56 2.75
C ALA A 211 22.51 -15.11 3.27
N THR A 212 23.52 -15.93 3.03
CA THR A 212 24.93 -15.53 3.14
C THR A 212 25.23 -14.48 2.08
N ARG A 213 26.03 -13.49 2.44
CA ARG A 213 26.44 -12.30 1.72
C ARG A 213 26.65 -12.50 0.22
#